data_1826af34bbef54bd32c5af69338af3de
#
_entry.id   1826af34bbef54bd32c5af69338af3de
#
_cell.length_a   1.000
_cell.length_b   1.000
_cell.length_c   1.000
_cell.angle_alpha   90.00
_cell.angle_beta   90.00
_cell.angle_gamma   90.00
#
_symmetry.space_group_name_H-M   'P 1'
#
loop_
_entity.id
_entity.type
_entity.pdbx_description
1 polymer ?
#
loop_
_entity_poly.entity_id
_entity_poly.type
_entity_poly.pdbx_seq_one_letter_code
_entity_poly.pdbx_strand_id
1 'polypeptide(L)'
;MDRRIGLALGGGGARGLAHLGVLIGLDEAELPIHAIAGTSMGAVLGAARAIGANLQLLAKLLTTLDLNALLQVSDNTLREVRKIVGRSMIEYVRGSAWRAEGALPPDLARLNELFSLLTARKTFAETLVPFAVVATDVETGQRAVLDQGPICRALTASTAVPGVFSPVAHEGRFLIDGGIVNKVPVDVVIEMGATAVIAVDTGAPIARRVETQLEAILQAQRSTSKHLTQMQLDAARRLLHDRLVILRPDVRWIRMFAFEYAEEAIQAGRASVSAHLDELAELLHGPARPTTISEE
;
A
#
# COMPACT_ATOMS: atom_id res chain seq x y z
N MET A 1 7.05 -24.16 17.14
CA MET A 1 6.37 -24.01 15.83
C MET A 1 7.02 -22.85 15.13
N ASP A 2 7.50 -23.04 13.92
CA ASP A 2 8.09 -21.98 13.14
C ASP A 2 7.05 -20.89 12.88
N ARG A 3 7.42 -19.63 13.14
CA ARG A 3 6.55 -18.47 12.92
C ARG A 3 6.42 -18.22 11.42
N ARG A 4 5.19 -18.19 10.92
CA ARG A 4 4.90 -17.81 9.53
C ARG A 4 4.75 -16.29 9.47
N ILE A 5 5.75 -15.59 8.95
CA ILE A 5 5.77 -14.15 8.90
C ILE A 5 4.96 -13.64 7.71
N GLY A 6 3.92 -12.85 7.99
CA GLY A 6 3.16 -12.09 7.02
C GLY A 6 3.67 -10.65 6.94
N LEU A 7 3.68 -10.10 5.72
CA LEU A 7 4.07 -8.71 5.47
C LEU A 7 2.86 -7.89 5.01
N ALA A 8 2.43 -6.93 5.81
CA ALA A 8 1.32 -6.01 5.53
C ALA A 8 1.86 -4.64 5.10
N LEU A 9 1.72 -4.31 3.81
CA LEU A 9 2.24 -3.07 3.22
C LEU A 9 1.12 -2.04 3.01
N GLY A 10 1.24 -0.93 3.72
CA GLY A 10 0.20 0.09 3.76
C GLY A 10 0.14 1.02 2.54
N GLY A 11 -1.02 1.63 2.29
CA GLY A 11 -1.18 2.67 1.27
C GLY A 11 -0.46 3.96 1.63
N GLY A 12 0.07 4.68 0.61
CA GLY A 12 0.80 5.92 0.89
C GLY A 12 1.08 6.87 -0.28
N GLY A 13 0.73 6.55 -1.51
CA GLY A 13 1.18 7.29 -2.68
C GLY A 13 2.71 7.31 -2.75
N ALA A 14 3.34 8.45 -3.05
CA ALA A 14 4.80 8.59 -3.12
C ALA A 14 5.51 8.17 -1.82
N ARG A 15 4.91 8.39 -0.64
CA ARG A 15 5.45 7.89 0.63
C ARG A 15 5.61 6.37 0.64
N GLY A 16 4.75 5.67 -0.10
CA GLY A 16 4.79 4.22 -0.23
C GLY A 16 6.04 3.68 -0.92
N LEU A 17 6.83 4.53 -1.60
CA LEU A 17 8.14 4.13 -2.11
C LEU A 17 9.09 3.66 -1.00
N ALA A 18 8.83 4.06 0.26
CA ALA A 18 9.54 3.52 1.42
C ALA A 18 9.38 2.01 1.58
N HIS A 19 8.29 1.42 1.08
CA HIS A 19 8.14 -0.04 1.10
C HIS A 19 9.25 -0.75 0.35
N LEU A 20 9.76 -0.15 -0.75
CA LEU A 20 10.89 -0.74 -1.47
C LEU A 20 12.15 -0.80 -0.60
N GLY A 21 12.42 0.26 0.14
CA GLY A 21 13.51 0.28 1.12
C GLY A 21 13.34 -0.76 2.23
N VAL A 22 12.10 -0.90 2.73
CA VAL A 22 11.77 -1.95 3.71
C VAL A 22 12.00 -3.34 3.11
N LEU A 23 11.49 -3.61 1.92
CA LEU A 23 11.67 -4.91 1.25
C LEU A 23 13.13 -5.26 1.04
N ILE A 24 13.94 -4.29 0.60
CA ILE A 24 15.39 -4.46 0.44
C ILE A 24 16.04 -4.76 1.81
N GLY A 25 15.71 -4.00 2.85
CA GLY A 25 16.27 -4.21 4.19
C GLY A 25 15.87 -5.55 4.80
N LEU A 26 14.64 -6.03 4.57
CA LEU A 26 14.18 -7.35 5.00
C LEU A 26 14.91 -8.48 4.26
N ASP A 27 15.18 -8.33 2.94
CA ASP A 27 15.96 -9.29 2.17
C ASP A 27 17.44 -9.31 2.63
N GLU A 28 18.04 -8.15 2.92
CA GLU A 28 19.38 -8.03 3.47
C GLU A 28 19.52 -8.65 4.88
N ALA A 29 18.44 -8.60 5.66
CA ALA A 29 18.35 -9.25 6.97
C ALA A 29 17.93 -10.73 6.89
N GLU A 30 17.81 -11.29 5.68
CA GLU A 30 17.43 -12.69 5.42
C GLU A 30 16.11 -13.12 6.11
N LEU A 31 15.18 -12.18 6.31
CA LEU A 31 13.90 -12.44 6.96
C LEU A 31 12.94 -13.17 6.00
N PRO A 32 12.50 -14.39 6.35
CA PRO A 32 11.59 -15.16 5.50
C PRO A 32 10.19 -14.56 5.53
N ILE A 33 9.66 -14.19 4.37
CA ILE A 33 8.28 -13.73 4.22
C ILE A 33 7.44 -14.85 3.60
N HIS A 34 6.35 -15.21 4.29
CA HIS A 34 5.49 -16.33 3.92
C HIS A 34 4.19 -15.92 3.23
N ALA A 35 3.77 -14.67 3.41
CA ALA A 35 2.61 -14.09 2.74
C ALA A 35 2.75 -12.57 2.70
N ILE A 36 2.19 -11.94 1.66
CA ILE A 36 2.21 -10.49 1.50
C ILE A 36 0.78 -10.01 1.22
N ALA A 37 0.32 -9.00 1.93
CA ALA A 37 -0.86 -8.24 1.55
C ALA A 37 -0.51 -6.76 1.42
N GLY A 38 -1.06 -6.11 0.40
CA GLY A 38 -0.75 -4.71 0.14
C GLY A 38 -1.99 -3.89 -0.20
N THR A 39 -1.92 -2.61 0.11
CA THR A 39 -2.93 -1.60 -0.24
C THR A 39 -2.27 -0.48 -1.02
N SER A 40 -2.87 -0.08 -2.18
CA SER A 40 -2.39 1.04 -2.98
C SER A 40 -0.90 0.89 -3.35
N MET A 41 -0.02 1.85 -3.07
CA MET A 41 1.42 1.73 -3.34
C MET A 41 2.06 0.54 -2.62
N GLY A 42 1.57 0.16 -1.43
CA GLY A 42 2.01 -1.05 -0.75
C GLY A 42 1.70 -2.33 -1.53
N ALA A 43 0.57 -2.37 -2.24
CA ALA A 43 0.25 -3.46 -3.16
C ALA A 43 1.19 -3.48 -4.37
N VAL A 44 1.51 -2.32 -4.94
CA VAL A 44 2.41 -2.20 -6.11
C VAL A 44 3.79 -2.77 -5.79
N LEU A 45 4.38 -2.38 -4.66
CA LEU A 45 5.71 -2.84 -4.28
C LEU A 45 5.68 -4.26 -3.70
N GLY A 46 4.58 -4.63 -3.02
CA GLY A 46 4.32 -6.01 -2.61
C GLY A 46 4.25 -6.97 -3.80
N ALA A 47 3.60 -6.56 -4.89
CA ALA A 47 3.56 -7.34 -6.13
C ALA A 47 4.96 -7.56 -6.71
N ALA A 48 5.80 -6.52 -6.77
CA ALA A 48 7.17 -6.64 -7.25
C ALA A 48 7.95 -7.70 -6.46
N ARG A 49 7.84 -7.71 -5.12
CA ARG A 49 8.46 -8.73 -4.27
C ARG A 49 7.85 -10.11 -4.49
N ALA A 50 6.52 -10.19 -4.56
CA ALA A 50 5.81 -11.45 -4.71
C ALA A 50 6.12 -12.17 -6.02
N ILE A 51 6.39 -11.44 -7.11
CA ILE A 51 6.79 -12.02 -8.41
C ILE A 51 8.30 -12.29 -8.53
N GLY A 52 9.09 -11.93 -7.51
CA GLY A 52 10.55 -12.11 -7.52
C GLY A 52 11.31 -11.07 -8.35
N ALA A 53 10.79 -9.84 -8.47
CA ALA A 53 11.49 -8.76 -9.17
C ALA A 53 12.81 -8.39 -8.46
N ASN A 54 13.80 -7.96 -9.25
CA ASN A 54 15.04 -7.44 -8.69
C ASN A 54 14.79 -6.06 -8.04
N LEU A 55 14.71 -6.03 -6.70
CA LEU A 55 14.36 -4.84 -5.93
C LEU A 55 15.40 -3.73 -6.02
N GLN A 56 16.70 -4.08 -6.14
CA GLN A 56 17.79 -3.11 -6.30
C GLN A 56 17.71 -2.42 -7.68
N LEU A 57 17.43 -3.20 -8.74
CA LEU A 57 17.21 -2.63 -10.07
C LEU A 57 15.95 -1.76 -10.08
N LEU A 58 14.88 -2.20 -9.43
CA LEU A 58 13.65 -1.41 -9.32
C LEU A 58 13.91 -0.10 -8.58
N ALA A 59 14.66 -0.11 -7.49
CA ALA A 59 15.06 1.10 -6.77
C ALA A 59 15.82 2.07 -7.68
N LYS A 60 16.80 1.58 -8.41
CA LYS A 60 17.54 2.40 -9.38
C LYS A 60 16.64 3.01 -10.46
N LEU A 61 15.69 2.24 -10.99
CA LEU A 61 14.75 2.74 -11.99
C LEU A 61 13.84 3.84 -11.42
N LEU A 62 13.26 3.60 -10.22
CA LEU A 62 12.35 4.55 -9.59
C LEU A 62 13.02 5.87 -9.16
N THR A 63 14.34 5.85 -8.92
CA THR A 63 15.10 7.07 -8.58
C THR A 63 15.64 7.82 -9.81
N THR A 64 15.67 7.16 -10.99
CA THR A 64 16.18 7.78 -12.22
C THR A 64 15.08 8.25 -13.17
N LEU A 65 13.89 7.67 -13.07
CA LEU A 65 12.75 8.01 -13.93
C LEU A 65 11.96 9.20 -13.36
N ASP A 66 11.49 10.08 -14.23
CA ASP A 66 10.49 11.08 -13.86
C ASP A 66 9.12 10.38 -13.71
N LEU A 67 8.86 9.89 -12.50
CA LEU A 67 7.62 9.19 -12.18
C LEU A 67 6.40 10.10 -12.28
N ASN A 68 6.54 11.41 -12.03
CA ASN A 68 5.45 12.37 -12.15
C ASN A 68 5.01 12.48 -13.62
N ALA A 69 5.96 12.58 -14.54
CA ALA A 69 5.66 12.58 -15.98
C ALA A 69 5.13 11.22 -16.44
N LEU A 70 5.69 10.12 -15.95
CA LEU A 70 5.28 8.76 -16.31
C LEU A 70 3.84 8.46 -15.87
N LEU A 71 3.48 8.82 -14.65
CA LEU A 71 2.14 8.60 -14.07
C LEU A 71 1.14 9.69 -14.47
N GLN A 72 1.61 10.78 -15.10
CA GLN A 72 0.84 11.98 -15.40
C GLN A 72 0.13 12.56 -14.16
N VAL A 73 0.70 12.35 -12.99
CA VAL A 73 0.24 12.92 -11.74
C VAL A 73 1.22 14.01 -11.31
N SER A 74 0.75 15.22 -11.13
CA SER A 74 1.54 16.34 -10.64
C SER A 74 0.73 17.15 -9.65
N ASP A 75 1.38 18.01 -8.86
CA ASP A 75 0.68 19.01 -8.05
C ASP A 75 -0.22 19.91 -8.92
N ASN A 76 0.11 20.06 -10.21
CA ASN A 76 -0.75 20.69 -11.20
C ASN A 76 -1.99 19.84 -11.55
N THR A 77 -1.89 18.50 -11.57
CA THR A 77 -3.05 17.62 -11.79
C THR A 77 -4.10 17.85 -10.69
N LEU A 78 -3.68 18.00 -9.44
CA LEU A 78 -4.59 18.39 -8.36
C LEU A 78 -5.14 19.82 -8.52
N ARG A 79 -4.36 20.74 -9.08
CA ARG A 79 -4.84 22.10 -9.41
C ARG A 79 -5.76 22.11 -10.61
N GLU A 80 -5.50 21.29 -11.62
CA GLU A 80 -6.38 21.10 -12.79
C GLU A 80 -7.65 20.34 -12.40
N VAL A 81 -7.56 19.30 -11.58
CA VAL A 81 -8.74 18.65 -10.95
C VAL A 81 -9.52 19.69 -10.12
N ARG A 82 -8.86 20.61 -9.41
CA ARG A 82 -9.52 21.75 -8.74
C ARG A 82 -10.25 22.68 -9.72
N LYS A 83 -9.69 22.92 -10.92
CA LYS A 83 -10.33 23.77 -11.95
C LYS A 83 -11.42 23.03 -12.70
N ILE A 84 -11.22 21.74 -12.98
CA ILE A 84 -12.18 20.86 -13.66
C ILE A 84 -13.36 20.54 -12.73
N VAL A 85 -13.11 20.30 -11.44
CA VAL A 85 -14.14 20.11 -10.41
C VAL A 85 -15.07 21.33 -10.30
N GLY A 86 -14.58 22.54 -10.60
CA GLY A 86 -15.43 23.73 -10.66
C GLY A 86 -16.41 23.80 -11.85
N ARG A 87 -16.10 23.13 -12.99
CA ARG A 87 -16.94 23.15 -14.20
C ARG A 87 -17.51 21.79 -14.60
N SER A 88 -16.80 20.70 -14.35
CA SER A 88 -17.14 19.34 -14.80
C SER A 88 -17.60 18.39 -13.71
N MET A 89 -17.66 18.82 -12.44
CA MET A 89 -18.16 17.96 -11.37
C MET A 89 -19.58 17.46 -11.66
N ILE A 90 -20.40 18.28 -12.29
CA ILE A 90 -21.78 17.89 -12.65
C ILE A 90 -21.79 16.85 -13.78
N GLU A 91 -20.89 16.95 -14.76
CA GLU A 91 -20.75 15.95 -15.84
C GLU A 91 -20.02 14.69 -15.35
N TYR A 92 -18.97 14.82 -14.53
CA TYR A 92 -18.27 13.71 -13.92
C TYR A 92 -19.16 12.94 -12.92
N VAL A 93 -19.92 13.64 -12.10
CA VAL A 93 -20.89 13.04 -11.16
C VAL A 93 -22.10 12.43 -11.89
N ARG A 94 -22.47 12.94 -13.07
CA ARG A 94 -23.55 12.38 -13.91
C ARG A 94 -23.07 11.30 -14.87
N GLY A 95 -21.75 11.23 -15.15
CA GLY A 95 -21.18 10.27 -16.08
C GLY A 95 -21.15 8.86 -15.50
N SER A 96 -21.85 7.92 -16.13
CA SER A 96 -21.82 6.49 -15.79
C SER A 96 -20.85 5.68 -16.68
N ALA A 97 -19.97 6.36 -17.42
CA ALA A 97 -19.05 5.71 -18.36
C ALA A 97 -18.09 4.69 -17.68
N TRP A 98 -17.81 4.86 -16.41
CA TRP A 98 -16.99 3.93 -15.62
C TRP A 98 -17.74 2.63 -15.23
N ARG A 99 -19.06 2.56 -15.46
CA ARG A 99 -19.89 1.37 -15.18
C ARG A 99 -19.84 0.30 -16.28
N ALA A 100 -19.12 0.54 -17.37
CA ALA A 100 -19.00 -0.44 -18.43
C ALA A 100 -18.14 -1.63 -17.96
N GLU A 101 -18.71 -2.82 -17.90
CA GLU A 101 -17.96 -4.03 -17.57
C GLU A 101 -16.85 -4.31 -18.59
N GLY A 102 -15.69 -4.74 -18.11
CA GLY A 102 -14.57 -5.20 -18.93
C GLY A 102 -13.62 -4.11 -19.42
N ALA A 103 -14.06 -2.89 -19.63
CA ALA A 103 -13.21 -1.76 -20.01
C ALA A 103 -12.68 -1.00 -18.79
N LEU A 104 -11.40 -0.59 -18.86
CA LEU A 104 -10.87 0.38 -17.88
C LEU A 104 -11.23 1.79 -18.34
N PRO A 105 -11.62 2.67 -17.41
CA PRO A 105 -11.69 4.09 -17.67
C PRO A 105 -10.38 4.61 -18.27
N PRO A 106 -10.41 5.59 -19.19
CA PRO A 106 -9.21 6.08 -19.87
C PRO A 106 -8.12 6.61 -18.94
N ASP A 107 -8.50 7.18 -17.81
CA ASP A 107 -7.62 7.68 -16.75
C ASP A 107 -6.82 6.55 -16.06
N LEU A 108 -7.33 5.32 -16.08
CA LEU A 108 -6.69 4.14 -15.48
C LEU A 108 -6.02 3.20 -16.49
N ALA A 109 -6.34 3.31 -17.79
CA ALA A 109 -5.80 2.41 -18.80
C ALA A 109 -4.27 2.44 -18.84
N ARG A 110 -3.67 3.64 -18.79
CA ARG A 110 -2.21 3.80 -18.77
C ARG A 110 -1.59 3.25 -17.47
N LEU A 111 -2.23 3.49 -16.33
CA LEU A 111 -1.76 2.99 -15.05
C LEU A 111 -1.78 1.46 -15.02
N ASN A 112 -2.84 0.86 -15.57
CA ASN A 112 -2.92 -0.59 -15.72
C ASN A 112 -1.82 -1.16 -16.65
N GLU A 113 -1.47 -0.47 -17.72
CA GLU A 113 -0.36 -0.89 -18.60
C GLU A 113 0.98 -0.83 -17.87
N LEU A 114 1.24 0.23 -17.11
CA LEU A 114 2.45 0.34 -16.28
C LEU A 114 2.53 -0.79 -15.26
N PHE A 115 1.42 -1.12 -14.58
CA PHE A 115 1.38 -2.25 -13.65
C PHE A 115 1.51 -3.59 -14.36
N SER A 116 0.99 -3.72 -15.57
CA SER A 116 1.16 -4.90 -16.42
C SER A 116 2.64 -5.15 -16.74
N LEU A 117 3.38 -4.09 -17.09
CA LEU A 117 4.83 -4.16 -17.32
C LEU A 117 5.59 -4.44 -16.01
N LEU A 118 5.28 -3.74 -14.92
CA LEU A 118 5.91 -3.96 -13.61
C LEU A 118 5.76 -5.39 -13.12
N THR A 119 4.59 -5.99 -13.33
CA THR A 119 4.30 -7.36 -12.90
C THR A 119 4.65 -8.41 -13.94
N ALA A 120 5.33 -8.04 -15.04
CA ALA A 120 5.65 -8.93 -16.16
C ALA A 120 4.41 -9.69 -16.68
N ARG A 121 3.23 -9.05 -16.62
CA ARG A 121 1.91 -9.60 -17.00
C ARG A 121 1.50 -10.85 -16.22
N LYS A 122 2.09 -11.09 -15.06
CA LYS A 122 1.79 -12.25 -14.22
C LYS A 122 0.42 -12.18 -13.55
N THR A 123 -0.07 -13.35 -13.23
CA THR A 123 -1.25 -13.59 -12.39
C THR A 123 -0.84 -13.88 -10.94
N PHE A 124 -1.79 -13.87 -10.02
CA PHE A 124 -1.55 -14.24 -8.62
C PHE A 124 -1.06 -15.70 -8.47
N ALA A 125 -1.47 -16.59 -9.35
CA ALA A 125 -1.02 -17.99 -9.34
C ALA A 125 0.49 -18.15 -9.64
N GLU A 126 1.13 -17.13 -10.21
CA GLU A 126 2.55 -17.13 -10.58
C GLU A 126 3.45 -16.40 -9.57
N THR A 127 2.90 -16.04 -8.42
CA THR A 127 3.69 -15.42 -7.34
C THR A 127 4.52 -16.46 -6.58
N LEU A 128 5.70 -16.06 -6.13
CA LEU A 128 6.61 -16.92 -5.36
C LEU A 128 6.17 -17.15 -3.93
N VAL A 129 5.36 -16.22 -3.41
CA VAL A 129 4.71 -16.30 -2.08
C VAL A 129 3.26 -15.89 -2.23
N PRO A 130 2.33 -16.41 -1.41
CA PRO A 130 0.94 -15.95 -1.39
C PRO A 130 0.86 -14.44 -1.32
N PHE A 131 0.09 -13.85 -2.23
CA PHE A 131 -0.03 -12.39 -2.35
C PHE A 131 -1.49 -11.99 -2.47
N ALA A 132 -1.88 -10.93 -1.78
CA ALA A 132 -3.21 -10.34 -1.87
C ALA A 132 -3.15 -8.81 -1.98
N VAL A 133 -4.08 -8.26 -2.73
CA VAL A 133 -4.26 -6.81 -2.93
C VAL A 133 -5.57 -6.39 -2.31
N VAL A 134 -5.57 -5.31 -1.55
CA VAL A 134 -6.77 -4.78 -0.91
C VAL A 134 -7.31 -3.58 -1.66
N ALA A 135 -8.59 -3.64 -2.00
CA ALA A 135 -9.38 -2.54 -2.54
C ALA A 135 -10.63 -2.29 -1.65
N THR A 136 -11.38 -1.27 -1.97
CA THR A 136 -12.65 -0.94 -1.33
C THR A 136 -13.77 -1.05 -2.36
N ASP A 137 -14.81 -1.81 -2.05
CA ASP A 137 -16.05 -1.80 -2.81
C ASP A 137 -16.82 -0.52 -2.46
N VAL A 138 -17.01 0.36 -3.46
CA VAL A 138 -17.62 1.68 -3.23
C VAL A 138 -19.12 1.62 -2.95
N GLU A 139 -19.80 0.56 -3.38
CA GLU A 139 -21.24 0.42 -3.20
C GLU A 139 -21.60 -0.15 -1.82
N THR A 140 -20.77 -1.07 -1.30
CA THR A 140 -21.01 -1.70 0.01
C THR A 140 -20.19 -1.08 1.14
N GLY A 141 -19.11 -0.33 0.80
CA GLY A 141 -18.17 0.20 1.78
C GLY A 141 -17.27 -0.88 2.41
N GLN A 142 -17.31 -2.10 1.91
CA GLN A 142 -16.52 -3.21 2.45
C GLN A 142 -15.14 -3.31 1.78
N ARG A 143 -14.19 -3.92 2.48
CA ARG A 143 -12.92 -4.30 1.87
C ARG A 143 -13.15 -5.39 0.82
N ALA A 144 -12.43 -5.31 -0.28
CA ALA A 144 -12.32 -6.34 -1.30
C ALA A 144 -10.88 -6.87 -1.30
N VAL A 145 -10.71 -8.16 -1.02
CA VAL A 145 -9.41 -8.85 -1.13
C VAL A 145 -9.34 -9.48 -2.50
N LEU A 146 -8.30 -9.15 -3.25
CA LEU A 146 -8.06 -9.59 -4.63
C LEU A 146 -6.80 -10.44 -4.63
N ASP A 147 -6.93 -11.72 -4.91
CA ASP A 147 -5.87 -12.73 -4.86
C ASP A 147 -5.90 -13.70 -6.05
N GLN A 148 -6.70 -13.37 -7.08
CA GLN A 148 -6.87 -14.16 -8.29
C GLN A 148 -6.81 -13.30 -9.56
N GLY A 149 -6.53 -13.95 -10.70
CA GLY A 149 -6.47 -13.30 -11.99
C GLY A 149 -5.21 -12.45 -12.21
N PRO A 150 -5.24 -11.50 -13.16
CA PRO A 150 -4.09 -10.64 -13.48
C PRO A 150 -3.80 -9.65 -12.34
N ILE A 151 -2.55 -9.64 -11.84
CA ILE A 151 -2.12 -8.75 -10.75
C ILE A 151 -2.34 -7.28 -11.11
N CYS A 152 -2.00 -6.87 -12.33
CA CYS A 152 -2.14 -5.47 -12.77
C CYS A 152 -3.55 -4.92 -12.59
N ARG A 153 -4.58 -5.74 -12.81
CA ARG A 153 -5.98 -5.33 -12.64
C ARG A 153 -6.30 -5.02 -11.18
N ALA A 154 -5.86 -5.88 -10.27
CA ALA A 154 -6.01 -5.68 -8.82
C ALA A 154 -5.24 -4.43 -8.34
N LEU A 155 -4.01 -4.22 -8.82
CA LEU A 155 -3.23 -3.03 -8.51
C LEU A 155 -3.94 -1.76 -8.98
N THR A 156 -4.52 -1.77 -10.19
CA THR A 156 -5.28 -0.64 -10.72
C THR A 156 -6.47 -0.30 -9.84
N ALA A 157 -7.21 -1.31 -9.38
CA ALA A 157 -8.34 -1.12 -8.45
C ALA A 157 -7.87 -0.56 -7.11
N SER A 158 -6.81 -1.13 -6.54
CA SER A 158 -6.27 -0.72 -5.23
C SER A 158 -5.64 0.68 -5.23
N THR A 159 -5.26 1.21 -6.39
CA THR A 159 -4.67 2.55 -6.54
C THR A 159 -5.65 3.60 -7.08
N ALA A 160 -6.90 3.22 -7.30
CA ALA A 160 -7.96 4.12 -7.79
C ALA A 160 -8.41 5.10 -6.68
N VAL A 161 -7.57 6.09 -6.36
CA VAL A 161 -7.82 7.09 -5.31
C VAL A 161 -9.05 7.92 -5.64
N PRO A 162 -10.08 7.96 -4.77
CA PRO A 162 -11.28 8.73 -4.99
C PRO A 162 -10.99 10.22 -5.22
N GLY A 163 -11.66 10.81 -6.22
CA GLY A 163 -11.46 12.19 -6.63
C GLY A 163 -10.22 12.43 -7.51
N VAL A 164 -9.40 11.40 -7.75
CA VAL A 164 -8.26 11.43 -8.69
C VAL A 164 -8.52 10.48 -9.85
N PHE A 165 -8.99 9.27 -9.57
CA PHE A 165 -9.26 8.24 -10.55
C PHE A 165 -10.71 7.74 -10.46
N SER A 166 -11.20 7.22 -11.58
CA SER A 166 -12.50 6.55 -11.66
C SER A 166 -12.48 5.21 -10.90
N PRO A 167 -13.64 4.74 -10.37
CA PRO A 167 -13.76 3.39 -9.86
C PRO A 167 -13.50 2.33 -10.95
N VAL A 168 -12.97 1.19 -10.55
CA VAL A 168 -12.66 0.05 -11.44
C VAL A 168 -13.78 -0.98 -11.34
N ALA A 169 -14.42 -1.30 -12.47
CA ALA A 169 -15.34 -2.43 -12.55
C ALA A 169 -14.56 -3.75 -12.48
N HIS A 170 -14.93 -4.63 -11.52
CA HIS A 170 -14.28 -5.91 -11.27
C HIS A 170 -15.28 -6.90 -10.69
N GLU A 171 -15.60 -7.96 -11.44
CA GLU A 171 -16.52 -9.02 -11.02
C GLU A 171 -17.86 -8.51 -10.46
N GLY A 172 -18.51 -7.63 -11.18
CA GLY A 172 -19.80 -7.02 -10.79
C GLY A 172 -19.73 -6.01 -9.65
N ARG A 173 -18.53 -5.68 -9.15
CA ARG A 173 -18.29 -4.65 -8.12
C ARG A 173 -17.60 -3.43 -8.70
N PHE A 174 -17.68 -2.30 -8.01
CA PHE A 174 -16.95 -1.09 -8.35
C PHE A 174 -15.94 -0.79 -7.25
N LEU A 175 -14.66 -0.93 -7.59
CA LEU A 175 -13.56 -0.88 -6.65
C LEU A 175 -12.81 0.45 -6.71
N ILE A 176 -12.43 0.94 -5.55
CA ILE A 176 -11.58 2.11 -5.33
C ILE A 176 -10.42 1.76 -4.41
N ASP A 177 -9.51 2.72 -4.15
CA ASP A 177 -8.35 2.54 -3.28
C ASP A 177 -8.72 1.90 -1.93
N GLY A 178 -8.01 0.84 -1.57
CA GLY A 178 -8.25 0.08 -0.33
C GLY A 178 -7.93 0.86 0.94
N GLY A 179 -7.14 1.93 0.85
CA GLY A 179 -6.77 2.77 1.99
C GLY A 179 -7.94 3.53 2.63
N ILE A 180 -9.15 3.43 2.05
CA ILE A 180 -10.38 3.96 2.63
C ILE A 180 -10.81 3.13 3.83
N VAL A 181 -10.78 1.79 3.72
CA VAL A 181 -11.30 0.88 4.75
C VAL A 181 -10.23 0.03 5.40
N ASN A 182 -9.13 -0.29 4.70
CA ASN A 182 -8.04 -1.11 5.22
C ASN A 182 -6.69 -0.65 4.66
N LYS A 183 -6.14 0.37 5.30
CA LYS A 183 -4.92 1.01 4.82
C LYS A 183 -3.68 0.13 5.03
N VAL A 184 -3.56 -0.57 6.16
CA VAL A 184 -2.46 -1.49 6.49
C VAL A 184 -3.07 -2.87 6.74
N PRO A 185 -3.04 -3.79 5.76
CA PRO A 185 -3.88 -5.00 5.75
C PRO A 185 -3.32 -6.14 6.62
N VAL A 186 -3.15 -5.88 7.94
CA VAL A 186 -2.66 -6.87 8.91
C VAL A 186 -3.62 -8.05 9.05
N ASP A 187 -4.91 -7.78 9.07
CA ASP A 187 -5.97 -8.78 9.13
C ASP A 187 -5.92 -9.73 7.93
N VAL A 188 -5.64 -9.20 6.73
CA VAL A 188 -5.56 -10.02 5.51
C VAL A 188 -4.39 -11.01 5.57
N VAL A 189 -3.19 -10.59 6.00
CA VAL A 189 -2.07 -11.54 6.12
C VAL A 189 -2.31 -12.58 7.21
N ILE A 190 -3.05 -12.25 8.28
CA ILE A 190 -3.49 -13.22 9.29
C ILE A 190 -4.46 -14.23 8.67
N GLU A 191 -5.44 -13.78 7.89
CA GLU A 191 -6.36 -14.65 7.15
C GLU A 191 -5.62 -15.55 6.15
N MET A 192 -4.50 -15.09 5.56
CA MET A 192 -3.60 -15.87 4.72
C MET A 192 -2.74 -16.87 5.51
N GLY A 193 -2.91 -16.96 6.83
CA GLY A 193 -2.26 -17.93 7.71
C GLY A 193 -0.94 -17.46 8.33
N ALA A 194 -0.66 -16.16 8.34
CA ALA A 194 0.47 -15.62 9.09
C ALA A 194 0.23 -15.74 10.61
N THR A 195 1.26 -16.15 11.34
CA THR A 195 1.24 -16.25 12.80
C THR A 195 2.03 -15.14 13.47
N ALA A 196 2.86 -14.43 12.73
CA ALA A 196 3.58 -13.22 13.11
C ALA A 196 3.53 -12.23 11.93
N VAL A 197 3.52 -10.92 12.19
CA VAL A 197 3.30 -9.91 11.15
C VAL A 197 4.31 -8.77 11.26
N ILE A 198 4.86 -8.39 10.12
CA ILE A 198 5.55 -7.12 9.92
C ILE A 198 4.56 -6.19 9.20
N ALA A 199 4.13 -5.13 9.86
CA ALA A 199 3.24 -4.14 9.30
C ALA A 199 4.03 -2.86 8.95
N VAL A 200 3.81 -2.32 7.74
CA VAL A 200 4.51 -1.08 7.32
C VAL A 200 3.48 0.02 7.11
N ASP A 201 3.50 1.02 8.00
CA ASP A 201 2.63 2.19 7.96
C ASP A 201 3.41 3.44 7.54
N THR A 202 3.22 3.88 6.31
CA THR A 202 3.86 5.10 5.76
C THR A 202 3.17 6.39 6.21
N GLY A 203 2.18 6.28 7.07
CA GLY A 203 1.46 7.42 7.64
C GLY A 203 0.61 8.20 6.63
N ALA A 204 -0.09 9.18 7.14
CA ALA A 204 -0.74 10.24 6.34
C ALA A 204 -0.68 11.54 7.13
N PRO A 205 -0.02 12.59 6.64
CA PRO A 205 -0.01 13.87 7.32
C PRO A 205 -1.42 14.47 7.29
N ILE A 206 -1.79 15.09 8.41
CA ILE A 206 -2.98 15.92 8.50
C ILE A 206 -2.54 17.36 8.19
N ALA A 207 -3.18 18.01 7.24
CA ALA A 207 -2.87 19.39 6.89
C ALA A 207 -3.15 20.32 8.11
N ARG A 208 -2.25 21.27 8.34
CA ARG A 208 -2.41 22.25 9.43
C ARG A 208 -3.44 23.33 9.13
N ARG A 209 -3.70 23.58 7.86
CA ARG A 209 -4.66 24.57 7.36
C ARG A 209 -5.57 23.94 6.32
N VAL A 210 -6.83 24.29 6.36
CA VAL A 210 -7.88 23.91 5.41
C VAL A 210 -8.55 25.19 4.98
N GLU A 211 -8.45 25.56 3.72
CA GLU A 211 -8.90 26.85 3.20
C GLU A 211 -10.13 26.73 2.33
N THR A 212 -10.43 25.54 1.81
CA THR A 212 -11.56 25.30 0.91
C THR A 212 -12.43 24.13 1.39
N GLN A 213 -13.69 24.11 0.95
CA GLN A 213 -14.63 23.01 1.25
C GLN A 213 -14.11 21.66 0.72
N LEU A 214 -13.51 21.64 -0.47
CA LEU A 214 -12.89 20.43 -1.02
C LEU A 214 -11.74 19.93 -0.13
N GLU A 215 -10.89 20.83 0.33
CA GLU A 215 -9.83 20.48 1.28
C GLU A 215 -10.38 19.92 2.59
N ALA A 216 -11.52 20.47 3.06
CA ALA A 216 -12.20 19.96 4.25
C ALA A 216 -12.68 18.51 4.04
N ILE A 217 -13.27 18.20 2.88
CA ILE A 217 -13.71 16.84 2.53
C ILE A 217 -12.52 15.88 2.49
N LEU A 218 -11.45 16.24 1.76
CA LEU A 218 -10.24 15.41 1.68
C LEU A 218 -9.56 15.25 3.04
N GLN A 219 -9.57 16.28 3.86
CA GLN A 219 -9.03 16.23 5.22
C GLN A 219 -9.87 15.34 6.13
N ALA A 220 -11.19 15.41 6.03
CA ALA A 220 -12.10 14.53 6.78
C ALA A 220 -11.83 13.05 6.43
N GLN A 221 -11.72 12.73 5.14
CA GLN A 221 -11.36 11.39 4.68
C GLN A 221 -10.00 10.92 5.23
N ARG A 222 -8.96 11.78 5.17
CA ARG A 222 -7.63 11.47 5.73
C ARG A 222 -7.70 11.24 7.23
N SER A 223 -8.46 12.05 7.95
CA SER A 223 -8.63 11.93 9.40
C SER A 223 -9.31 10.61 9.76
N THR A 224 -10.40 10.26 9.07
CA THR A 224 -11.11 8.98 9.27
C THR A 224 -10.19 7.80 8.98
N SER A 225 -9.51 7.78 7.84
CA SER A 225 -8.58 6.71 7.47
C SER A 225 -7.44 6.57 8.49
N LYS A 226 -6.89 7.68 8.99
CA LYS A 226 -5.85 7.66 10.05
C LYS A 226 -6.36 7.02 11.33
N HIS A 227 -7.53 7.43 11.81
CA HIS A 227 -8.12 6.88 13.05
C HIS A 227 -8.47 5.40 12.90
N LEU A 228 -9.08 5.02 11.76
CA LEU A 228 -9.40 3.63 11.47
C LEU A 228 -8.12 2.77 11.43
N THR A 229 -7.07 3.23 10.74
CA THR A 229 -5.78 2.53 10.70
C THR A 229 -5.21 2.34 12.11
N GLN A 230 -5.26 3.38 12.94
CA GLN A 230 -4.78 3.27 14.33
C GLN A 230 -5.58 2.23 15.11
N MET A 231 -6.92 2.25 15.01
CA MET A 231 -7.78 1.27 15.66
C MET A 231 -7.49 -0.16 15.19
N GLN A 232 -7.28 -0.36 13.89
CA GLN A 232 -6.95 -1.66 13.31
C GLN A 232 -5.58 -2.17 13.80
N LEU A 233 -4.57 -1.30 13.83
CA LEU A 233 -3.24 -1.65 14.35
C LEU A 233 -3.26 -1.93 15.86
N ASP A 234 -4.05 -1.20 16.64
CA ASP A 234 -4.20 -1.44 18.08
C ASP A 234 -4.96 -2.76 18.34
N ALA A 235 -5.93 -3.10 17.53
CA ALA A 235 -6.59 -4.41 17.57
C ALA A 235 -5.61 -5.55 17.22
N ALA A 236 -4.80 -5.36 16.17
CA ALA A 236 -3.77 -6.31 15.78
C ALA A 236 -2.71 -6.51 16.90
N ARG A 237 -2.29 -5.44 17.58
CA ARG A 237 -1.39 -5.53 18.75
C ARG A 237 -1.96 -6.35 19.88
N ARG A 238 -3.25 -6.16 20.20
CA ARG A 238 -3.94 -6.97 21.21
C ARG A 238 -4.05 -8.45 20.83
N LEU A 239 -4.14 -8.75 19.56
CA LEU A 239 -4.25 -10.12 19.07
C LEU A 239 -2.89 -10.83 18.98
N LEU A 240 -1.89 -10.13 18.47
CA LEU A 240 -0.59 -10.71 18.13
C LEU A 240 0.45 -10.54 19.24
N HIS A 241 0.28 -9.55 20.13
CA HIS A 241 1.23 -9.21 21.22
C HIS A 241 2.66 -8.99 20.69
N ASP A 242 3.60 -9.85 21.08
CA ASP A 242 5.02 -9.86 20.66
C ASP A 242 5.23 -10.35 19.21
N ARG A 243 4.17 -10.78 18.53
CA ARG A 243 4.21 -11.27 17.16
C ARG A 243 3.83 -10.20 16.11
N LEU A 244 3.87 -8.92 16.47
CA LEU A 244 3.62 -7.79 15.59
C LEU A 244 4.72 -6.75 15.71
N VAL A 245 5.48 -6.54 14.65
CA VAL A 245 6.39 -5.40 14.49
C VAL A 245 5.76 -4.39 13.52
N ILE A 246 5.72 -3.11 13.91
CA ILE A 246 5.16 -2.04 13.08
C ILE A 246 6.28 -1.09 12.68
N LEU A 247 6.70 -1.16 11.43
CA LEU A 247 7.67 -0.25 10.84
C LEU A 247 6.99 1.04 10.40
N ARG A 248 7.56 2.19 10.79
CA ARG A 248 7.08 3.52 10.41
C ARG A 248 8.22 4.35 9.82
N PRO A 249 8.53 4.18 8.52
CA PRO A 249 9.52 5.02 7.85
C PRO A 249 9.19 6.50 8.01
N ASP A 250 10.21 7.35 8.21
CA ASP A 250 10.01 8.79 8.38
C ASP A 250 9.82 9.50 7.03
N VAL A 251 8.64 9.32 6.46
CA VAL A 251 8.22 9.85 5.16
C VAL A 251 6.99 10.75 5.23
N ARG A 252 6.55 11.11 6.44
CA ARG A 252 5.31 11.89 6.64
C ARG A 252 5.34 13.28 6.02
N TRP A 253 6.51 13.84 5.77
CA TRP A 253 6.74 15.11 5.11
C TRP A 253 6.54 15.04 3.59
N ILE A 254 6.63 13.85 2.97
CA ILE A 254 6.45 13.63 1.53
C ILE A 254 4.95 13.74 1.19
N ARG A 255 4.60 14.56 0.20
CA ARG A 255 3.24 14.66 -0.32
C ARG A 255 2.85 13.42 -1.13
N MET A 256 1.55 13.21 -1.31
CA MET A 256 1.00 12.00 -1.96
C MET A 256 1.54 11.76 -3.38
N PHE A 257 1.81 12.80 -4.15
CA PHE A 257 2.28 12.74 -5.53
C PHE A 257 3.68 13.34 -5.72
N ALA A 258 4.44 13.49 -4.66
CA ALA A 258 5.81 14.01 -4.68
C ALA A 258 6.80 12.86 -4.92
N PHE A 259 6.74 12.26 -6.12
CA PHE A 259 7.56 11.11 -6.50
C PHE A 259 9.02 11.48 -6.75
N GLU A 260 9.34 12.75 -6.85
CA GLU A 260 10.72 13.28 -6.89
C GLU A 260 11.55 12.94 -5.65
N TYR A 261 10.90 12.59 -4.53
CA TYR A 261 11.56 12.16 -3.28
C TYR A 261 11.66 10.63 -3.16
N ALA A 262 11.80 9.94 -4.30
CA ALA A 262 11.85 8.47 -4.32
C ALA A 262 13.05 7.92 -3.56
N GLU A 263 14.22 8.54 -3.70
CA GLU A 263 15.44 8.10 -3.05
C GLU A 263 15.34 8.24 -1.52
N GLU A 264 14.90 9.40 -1.04
CA GLU A 264 14.72 9.66 0.39
C GLU A 264 13.68 8.71 1.02
N ALA A 265 12.61 8.43 0.28
CA ALA A 265 11.60 7.48 0.74
C ALA A 265 12.18 6.07 0.87
N ILE A 266 12.93 5.59 -0.12
CA ILE A 266 13.58 4.28 -0.11
C ILE A 266 14.59 4.20 1.05
N GLN A 267 15.41 5.22 1.24
CA GLN A 267 16.37 5.29 2.33
C GLN A 267 15.69 5.26 3.70
N ALA A 268 14.60 6.02 3.88
CA ALA A 268 13.81 5.99 5.11
C ALA A 268 13.23 4.60 5.40
N GLY A 269 12.83 3.87 4.35
CA GLY A 269 12.39 2.48 4.46
C GLY A 269 13.48 1.56 5.00
N ARG A 270 14.68 1.60 4.42
CA ARG A 270 15.84 0.81 4.89
C ARG A 270 16.22 1.17 6.33
N ALA A 271 16.30 2.46 6.64
CA ALA A 271 16.60 2.93 7.99
C ALA A 271 15.58 2.42 9.01
N SER A 272 14.30 2.35 8.63
CA SER A 272 13.26 1.79 9.51
C SER A 272 13.48 0.30 9.83
N VAL A 273 13.96 -0.50 8.88
CA VAL A 273 14.31 -1.90 9.14
C VAL A 273 15.53 -1.98 10.06
N SER A 274 16.60 -1.23 9.74
CA SER A 274 17.83 -1.22 10.54
C SER A 274 17.60 -0.83 11.99
N ALA A 275 16.64 0.09 12.24
CA ALA A 275 16.29 0.53 13.60
C ALA A 275 15.48 -0.51 14.40
N HIS A 276 14.97 -1.58 13.75
CA HIS A 276 14.12 -2.60 14.41
C HIS A 276 14.68 -4.01 14.23
N LEU A 277 15.98 -4.16 13.94
CA LEU A 277 16.59 -5.48 13.69
C LEU A 277 16.42 -6.45 14.87
N ASP A 278 16.57 -5.96 16.09
CA ASP A 278 16.41 -6.80 17.29
C ASP A 278 14.96 -7.29 17.44
N GLU A 279 13.97 -6.41 17.26
CA GLU A 279 12.54 -6.76 17.29
C GLU A 279 12.18 -7.74 16.17
N LEU A 280 12.77 -7.57 14.99
CA LEU A 280 12.57 -8.45 13.84
C LEU A 280 13.21 -9.83 14.07
N ALA A 281 14.38 -9.90 14.71
CA ALA A 281 15.00 -11.15 15.10
C ALA A 281 14.18 -11.90 16.16
N GLU A 282 13.66 -11.18 17.16
CA GLU A 282 12.74 -11.74 18.16
C GLU A 282 11.42 -12.20 17.51
N LEU A 283 10.93 -11.47 16.51
CA LEU A 283 9.75 -11.86 15.77
C LEU A 283 9.94 -13.22 15.07
N LEU A 284 11.16 -13.54 14.62
CA LEU A 284 11.48 -14.79 13.94
C LEU A 284 11.61 -15.95 14.93
N HIS A 285 12.32 -15.73 16.04
CA HIS A 285 12.72 -16.82 16.96
C HIS A 285 11.87 -16.92 18.23
N GLY A 286 10.99 -15.94 18.49
CA GLY A 286 10.32 -15.75 19.77
C GLY A 286 11.22 -15.08 20.82
N PRO A 287 10.65 -14.61 21.94
CA PRO A 287 11.44 -14.00 22.99
C PRO A 287 12.50 -15.00 23.47
N ALA A 288 13.75 -14.54 23.62
CA ALA A 288 14.82 -15.33 24.21
C ALA A 288 14.30 -15.88 25.55
N ARG A 289 14.34 -17.20 25.74
CA ARG A 289 13.98 -17.78 27.03
C ARG A 289 14.94 -17.17 28.05
N PRO A 290 14.44 -16.60 29.16
CA PRO A 290 15.32 -16.16 30.23
C PRO A 290 16.18 -17.37 30.64
N THR A 291 17.50 -17.19 30.60
CA THR A 291 18.44 -18.17 31.10
C THR A 291 18.13 -18.31 32.60
N THR A 292 17.42 -19.37 32.95
CA THR A 292 17.29 -19.76 34.36
C THR A 292 18.69 -20.03 34.85
N ILE A 293 19.27 -19.07 35.56
CA ILE A 293 20.46 -19.33 36.40
C ILE A 293 19.97 -20.29 37.46
N SER A 294 20.27 -21.56 37.30
CA SER A 294 20.18 -22.51 38.38
C SER A 294 21.27 -22.13 39.40
N GLU A 295 20.88 -21.41 40.46
CA GLU A 295 21.65 -21.35 41.68
C GLU A 295 21.58 -22.76 42.31
N GLU A 296 22.67 -23.52 42.25
CA GLU A 296 22.97 -24.58 43.17
C GLU A 296 23.65 -24.01 44.41
#